data_7479d1a33659ee13c16cfcad412c11d1
#
_entry.id   7479d1a33659ee13c16cfcad412c11d1
#
_cell.length_a   1.000
_cell.length_b   1.000
_cell.length_c   1.000
_cell.angle_alpha   90.00
_cell.angle_beta   90.00
_cell.angle_gamma   90.00
#
_symmetry.space_group_name_H-M   'P 1'
#
loop_
_entity.id
_entity.type
_entity.pdbx_description
1 polymer ?
#
loop_
_entity_poly.entity_id
_entity_poly.type
_entity_poly.pdbx_seq_one_letter_code
_entity_poly.pdbx_strand_id
1 'polypeptide(L)'
;MPGLNRADAQPISVSVSSDGQRLAVVQQREDRTELVLYRRNVGATQRLPLDPPGVPRSVSLDGSGRRLAVQVSRNGRWDVDLIRLP
;
A
#
# COMPACT_ATOMS: atom_id res chain seq x y z
N MET A 1 -5.34 24.47 0.94
CA MET A 1 -4.73 24.02 1.09
C MET A 1 -4.21 23.53 0.33
N PRO A 2 -3.82 23.82 0.11
CA PRO A 2 -3.40 23.26 -0.88
C PRO A 2 -3.01 22.03 -0.90
N GLY A 3 -2.77 21.79 -0.73
CA GLY A 3 -2.41 20.78 -0.73
C GLY A 3 -3.02 19.90 -0.71
N LEU A 4 -3.51 20.12 -0.50
CA LEU A 4 -3.94 19.37 -0.39
C LEU A 4 -4.39 18.91 -1.14
N ASN A 5 -4.29 19.32 -1.62
CA ASN A 5 -4.67 18.82 -2.22
C ASN A 5 -4.32 17.90 -2.75
N ARG A 6 -3.65 17.68 -2.58
CA ARG A 6 -3.51 16.59 -2.85
C ARG A 6 -4.45 15.81 -2.41
N ALA A 7 -5.21 16.19 -2.35
CA ALA A 7 -6.45 15.66 -2.03
C ALA A 7 -6.88 14.56 -2.95
N ASP A 8 -6.21 14.38 -4.05
CA ASP A 8 -6.52 13.31 -4.97
C ASP A 8 -5.93 11.97 -4.54
N ALA A 9 -5.23 11.93 -3.41
CA ALA A 9 -4.68 10.69 -2.86
C ALA A 9 -5.15 10.54 -1.44
N GLN A 10 -6.09 9.62 -1.18
CA GLN A 10 -6.67 9.40 0.12
C GLN A 10 -6.29 8.04 0.65
N PRO A 11 -5.64 7.96 1.81
CA PRO A 11 -5.29 6.66 2.38
C PRO A 11 -6.54 5.91 2.85
N ILE A 12 -6.57 4.62 2.55
CA ILE A 12 -7.64 3.72 2.96
C ILE A 12 -7.14 2.81 4.07
N SER A 13 -5.91 2.36 3.95
CA SER A 13 -5.31 1.44 4.91
C SER A 13 -3.82 1.72 4.98
N VAL A 14 -3.26 1.68 6.18
CA VAL A 14 -1.84 1.97 6.41
C VAL A 14 -1.29 0.95 7.40
N SER A 15 -0.07 0.48 7.14
CA SER A 15 0.63 -0.40 8.06
C SER A 15 2.09 0.02 8.13
N VAL A 16 2.68 -0.03 9.32
CA VAL A 16 4.02 0.49 9.59
C VAL A 16 4.88 -0.63 10.14
N SER A 17 6.14 -0.71 9.70
CA SER A 17 7.09 -1.67 10.25
C SER A 17 7.47 -1.27 11.69
N SER A 18 8.05 -2.22 12.44
CA SER A 18 8.36 -2.01 13.85
C SER A 18 9.32 -0.85 14.07
N ASP A 19 10.25 -0.64 13.14
CA ASP A 19 11.22 0.45 13.26
C ASP A 19 10.71 1.77 12.72
N GLY A 20 9.48 1.79 12.18
CA GLY A 20 8.89 3.01 11.65
C GLY A 20 9.46 3.48 10.32
N GLN A 21 10.33 2.69 9.66
CA GLN A 21 11.02 3.13 8.45
C GLN A 21 10.26 2.80 7.18
N ARG A 22 9.35 1.85 7.22
CA ARG A 22 8.57 1.45 6.05
C ARG A 22 7.09 1.54 6.36
N LEU A 23 6.37 2.16 5.43
CA LEU A 23 4.91 2.24 5.50
C LEU A 23 4.34 1.65 4.22
N ALA A 24 3.39 0.74 4.38
CA ALA A 24 2.62 0.25 3.25
C ALA A 24 1.26 0.93 3.30
N VAL A 25 0.85 1.49 2.19
CA VAL A 25 -0.37 2.30 2.13
C VAL A 25 -1.22 1.84 0.96
N VAL A 26 -2.49 1.56 1.22
CA VAL A 26 -3.49 1.47 0.17
C VAL A 26 -4.15 2.83 0.10
N GLN A 27 -4.09 3.44 -1.06
CA GLN A 27 -4.65 4.78 -1.23
C GLN A 27 -5.50 4.84 -2.48
N GLN A 28 -6.49 5.71 -2.44
CA GLN A 28 -7.32 5.97 -3.58
C GLN A 28 -6.89 7.29 -4.21
N ARG A 29 -6.64 7.24 -5.52
CA ARG A 29 -6.25 8.42 -6.28
C ARG A 29 -7.17 8.50 -7.49
N GLU A 30 -7.91 9.59 -7.60
CA GLU A 30 -8.87 9.77 -8.68
C GLU A 30 -9.84 8.59 -8.69
N ASP A 31 -9.81 7.76 -9.72
CA ASP A 31 -10.74 6.65 -9.85
C ASP A 31 -10.08 5.28 -9.66
N ARG A 32 -8.86 5.25 -9.10
CA ARG A 32 -8.19 3.97 -8.91
C ARG A 32 -7.59 3.87 -7.52
N THR A 33 -7.37 2.63 -7.11
CA THR A 33 -6.78 2.29 -5.83
C THR A 33 -5.37 1.76 -6.05
N GLU A 34 -4.41 2.26 -5.30
CA GLU A 34 -3.00 1.94 -5.45
C GLU A 34 -2.43 1.40 -4.15
N LEU A 35 -1.45 0.51 -4.30
CA LEU A 35 -0.63 0.04 -3.20
C LEU A 35 0.74 0.70 -3.31
N VAL A 36 1.18 1.36 -2.25
CA VAL A 36 2.41 2.15 -2.27
C VAL A 36 3.24 1.81 -1.05
N LEU A 37 4.55 1.70 -1.24
CA LEU A 37 5.50 1.52 -0.16
C LEU A 37 6.31 2.79 0.00
N TYR A 38 6.32 3.34 1.21
CA TYR A 38 7.16 4.48 1.57
C TYR A 38 8.34 4.00 2.39
N ARG A 39 9.54 4.45 2.02
CA ARG A 39 10.76 4.18 2.77
C ARG A 39 11.23 5.50 3.35
N ARG A 40 10.99 5.69 4.64
CA ARG A 40 11.21 6.98 5.27
C ARG A 40 12.67 7.36 5.34
N ASN A 41 13.54 6.37 5.59
CA ASN A 41 14.96 6.66 5.79
C ASN A 41 15.65 7.18 4.53
N VAL A 42 15.09 6.92 3.35
CA VAL A 42 15.68 7.40 2.09
C VAL A 42 14.73 8.33 1.34
N GLY A 43 13.55 8.59 1.91
CA GLY A 43 12.59 9.46 1.26
C GLY A 43 12.03 8.92 -0.03
N ALA A 44 12.01 7.60 -0.20
CA ALA A 44 11.59 6.97 -1.44
C ALA A 44 10.15 6.48 -1.36
N THR A 45 9.48 6.55 -2.49
CA THR A 45 8.10 6.08 -2.66
C THR A 45 8.08 5.14 -3.84
N GLN A 46 7.44 3.98 -3.67
CA GLN A 46 7.39 2.98 -4.71
C GLN A 46 5.98 2.42 -4.83
N ARG A 47 5.43 2.46 -6.04
CA ARG A 47 4.15 1.82 -6.29
C ARG A 47 4.39 0.32 -6.47
N LEU A 48 3.56 -0.49 -5.81
CA LEU A 48 3.68 -1.95 -5.88
C LEU A 48 2.56 -2.48 -6.74
N PRO A 49 2.88 -3.05 -7.91
CA PRO A 49 1.84 -3.63 -8.76
C PRO A 49 1.36 -4.97 -8.19
N LEU A 50 0.11 -5.29 -8.46
CA LEU A 50 -0.47 -6.58 -8.12
C LEU A 50 -0.52 -7.45 -9.37
N ASP A 51 -0.11 -8.71 -9.22
CA ASP A 51 -0.10 -9.66 -10.33
C ASP A 51 -0.67 -10.99 -9.84
N PRO A 52 -1.82 -11.40 -10.34
CA PRO A 52 -2.66 -10.69 -11.32
C PRO A 52 -3.28 -9.43 -10.74
N PRO A 53 -3.73 -8.51 -11.61
CA PRO A 53 -4.28 -7.24 -11.15
C PRO A 53 -5.52 -7.43 -10.29
N GLY A 54 -5.72 -6.51 -9.37
CA GLY A 54 -6.87 -6.50 -8.50
C GLY A 54 -6.93 -5.18 -7.75
N VAL A 55 -7.94 -5.02 -6.91
CA VAL A 55 -8.12 -3.81 -6.14
C VAL A 55 -7.65 -4.08 -4.71
N PRO A 56 -6.55 -3.45 -4.28
CA PRO A 56 -6.12 -3.62 -2.90
C PRO A 56 -7.08 -2.93 -1.94
N ARG A 57 -7.33 -3.56 -0.80
CA ARG A 57 -8.27 -3.03 0.18
C ARG A 57 -7.62 -2.76 1.53
N SER A 58 -6.76 -3.65 1.97
CA SER A 58 -6.08 -3.46 3.24
C SER A 58 -4.71 -4.10 3.16
N VAL A 59 -3.81 -3.61 4.02
CA VAL A 59 -2.43 -4.06 4.07
C VAL A 59 -2.05 -4.37 5.50
N SER A 60 -1.12 -5.32 5.65
CA SER A 60 -0.49 -5.61 6.91
C SER A 60 0.98 -5.90 6.65
N LEU A 61 1.83 -5.06 7.18
CA LEU A 61 3.28 -5.18 7.04
C LEU A 61 3.81 -5.89 8.28
N ASP A 62 4.68 -6.89 8.10
CA ASP A 62 5.24 -7.55 9.28
C ASP A 62 6.25 -6.63 9.95
N GLY A 63 6.66 -7.00 11.17
CA GLY A 63 7.51 -6.14 11.95
C GLY A 63 8.85 -5.83 11.30
N SER A 64 9.37 -6.75 10.49
CA SER A 64 10.65 -6.54 9.80
C SER A 64 10.52 -5.60 8.63
N GLY A 65 9.31 -5.35 8.15
CA GLY A 65 9.09 -4.54 6.97
C GLY A 65 9.42 -5.23 5.67
N ARG A 66 9.61 -6.54 5.69
CA ARG A 66 10.02 -7.28 4.49
C ARG A 66 8.89 -8.08 3.87
N ARG A 67 7.82 -8.34 4.60
CA ARG A 67 6.69 -9.13 4.11
C ARG A 67 5.44 -8.32 4.27
N LEU A 68 4.65 -8.33 3.23
CA LEU A 68 3.42 -7.56 3.16
C LEU A 68 2.28 -8.48 2.80
N ALA A 69 1.22 -8.46 3.60
CA ALA A 69 -0.02 -9.15 3.29
C ALA A 69 -1.01 -8.11 2.78
N VAL A 70 -1.57 -8.36 1.61
CA VAL A 70 -2.50 -7.43 0.97
C VAL A 70 -3.80 -8.15 0.73
N GLN A 71 -4.89 -7.59 1.22
CA GLN A 71 -6.21 -8.10 0.92
C GLN A 71 -6.66 -7.47 -0.39
N VAL A 72 -6.96 -8.32 -1.37
CA VAL A 72 -7.22 -7.88 -2.74
C VAL A 72 -8.58 -8.39 -3.18
N SER A 73 -9.32 -7.54 -3.86
CA SER A 73 -10.58 -7.93 -4.50
C SER A 73 -10.31 -8.16 -5.98
N ARG A 74 -10.61 -9.37 -6.46
CA ARG A 74 -10.44 -9.74 -7.87
C ARG A 74 -11.72 -10.41 -8.34
N ASN A 75 -12.37 -9.81 -9.33
CA ASN A 75 -13.57 -10.41 -9.95
C ASN A 75 -14.60 -10.83 -8.92
N GLY A 76 -14.81 -10.00 -7.92
CA GLY A 76 -15.79 -10.28 -6.88
C GLY A 76 -15.34 -11.26 -5.82
N ARG A 77 -14.07 -11.65 -5.85
CA ARG A 77 -13.51 -12.60 -4.88
C ARG A 77 -12.47 -11.91 -4.01
N TRP A 78 -12.35 -12.38 -2.78
CA TRP A 78 -11.34 -11.89 -1.86
C TRP A 78 -10.14 -12.82 -1.85
N ASP A 79 -8.96 -12.25 -2.10
CA ASP A 79 -7.70 -12.97 -2.04
C ASP A 79 -6.77 -12.26 -1.08
N VAL A 80 -5.77 -12.99 -0.58
CA VAL A 80 -4.67 -12.40 0.18
C VAL A 80 -3.39 -12.68 -0.59
N ASP A 81 -2.71 -11.61 -0.99
CA ASP A 81 -1.42 -11.71 -1.64
C ASP A 81 -0.33 -11.49 -0.61
N LEU A 82 0.69 -12.32 -0.64
CA LEU A 82 1.87 -12.18 0.20
C LEU A 82 3.01 -11.69 -0.67
N ILE A 83 3.52 -10.52 -0.35
CA ILE A 83 4.54 -9.86 -1.15
C ILE A 83 5.80 -9.76 -0.32
N ARG A 84 6.92 -10.23 -0.88
CA ARG A 84 8.22 -10.07 -0.26
C ARG A 84 8.83 -8.77 -0.79
N LEU A 85 9.24 -7.92 0.13
CA LEU A 85 9.82 -6.63 -0.21
C LEU A 85 11.34 -6.72 -0.17
N PRO A 86 12.04 -5.97 -1.03
CA PRO A 86 13.51 -5.93 -1.02
C PRO A 86 14.07 -5.22 0.19
#